data_775c16dcd44938a090e079a58c4c36a7
#
_entry.id   775c16dcd44938a090e079a58c4c36a7
#
_cell.length_a   1.000
_cell.length_b   1.000
_cell.length_c   1.000
_cell.angle_alpha   90.00
_cell.angle_beta   90.00
_cell.angle_gamma   90.00
#
_symmetry.space_group_name_H-M   'P 1'
#
loop_
_entity.id
_entity.type
_entity.pdbx_description
1 polymer ?
#
loop_
_entity_poly.entity_id
_entity_poly.type
_entity_poly.pdbx_seq_one_letter_code
_entity_poly.pdbx_strand_id
1 'polypeptide(L)'
;METLERVVDQRYDASKWECIIVDNNSSDDTRAKVEAVIAENKELNIHYVFEPKQGLSHARNCGIANSKGDIIAFVDDDEDVVLDLVRRYVELFDQHPEAMAAGGRVQPDYLSGKPKWMSHIVAKPISNPLYYGDYIKPFPRGTHPGGGNMAVRRMIFDKLGCFDTELGRSGDKLIGGEECDFFERMAKVGFPIYYVPRAMVYHRIGDEKLTEEYTSRLFYEVGVSQRIRAQRKKNGLFKAYVSEIGKWGATLLLCLTYRPSQSRYLLKLRSGISKGLFGK
;
A
#
# COMPACT_ATOMS: atom_id res chain seq x y z
N MET A 1 0.96 7.48 -15.94
CA MET A 1 2.10 8.20 -16.57
C MET A 1 2.75 9.20 -15.63
N GLU A 2 2.02 10.09 -14.96
CA GLU A 2 2.60 11.09 -14.03
C GLU A 2 3.51 10.48 -12.94
N THR A 3 3.16 9.32 -12.39
CA THR A 3 4.03 8.60 -11.44
C THR A 3 5.36 8.22 -12.07
N LEU A 4 5.34 7.72 -13.32
CA LEU A 4 6.56 7.33 -14.04
C LEU A 4 7.46 8.55 -14.33
N GLU A 5 6.89 9.69 -14.72
CA GLU A 5 7.62 10.95 -14.90
C GLU A 5 8.36 11.35 -13.61
N ARG A 6 7.71 11.23 -12.45
CA ARG A 6 8.35 11.49 -11.16
C ARG A 6 9.42 10.46 -10.78
N VAL A 7 9.29 9.24 -11.24
CA VAL A 7 10.31 8.19 -11.02
C VAL A 7 11.53 8.45 -11.91
N VAL A 8 11.38 8.86 -13.16
CA VAL A 8 12.53 9.19 -14.03
C VAL A 8 13.26 10.44 -13.56
N ASP A 9 12.58 11.38 -12.91
CA ASP A 9 13.15 12.61 -12.36
C ASP A 9 13.86 12.43 -11.00
N GLN A 10 14.06 11.20 -10.53
CA GLN A 10 14.68 10.96 -9.23
C GLN A 10 16.09 11.53 -9.13
N ARG A 11 16.34 12.32 -8.09
CA ARG A 11 17.62 13.01 -7.83
C ARG A 11 18.57 12.10 -7.05
N TYR A 12 18.99 11.02 -7.67
CA TYR A 12 19.99 10.08 -7.17
C TYR A 12 20.86 9.58 -8.33
N ASP A 13 22.06 9.10 -8.04
CA ASP A 13 22.99 8.59 -9.04
C ASP A 13 22.33 7.45 -9.85
N ALA A 14 22.09 7.69 -11.14
CA ALA A 14 21.40 6.78 -12.05
C ALA A 14 22.08 5.41 -12.16
N SER A 15 23.38 5.32 -11.94
CA SER A 15 24.14 4.05 -11.97
C SER A 15 23.89 3.15 -10.77
N LYS A 16 23.22 3.65 -9.70
CA LYS A 16 23.03 2.97 -8.42
C LYS A 16 21.61 2.47 -8.19
N TRP A 17 20.71 2.64 -9.14
CA TRP A 17 19.33 2.16 -9.04
C TRP A 17 18.79 1.72 -10.40
N GLU A 18 17.77 0.93 -10.36
CA GLU A 18 17.00 0.49 -11.51
C GLU A 18 15.51 0.70 -11.27
N CYS A 19 14.74 0.87 -12.33
CA CYS A 19 13.29 0.93 -12.28
C CYS A 19 12.70 -0.25 -13.05
N ILE A 20 11.92 -1.09 -12.38
CA ILE A 20 11.18 -2.19 -13.01
C ILE A 20 9.72 -1.78 -13.10
N ILE A 21 9.25 -1.54 -14.32
CA ILE A 21 7.85 -1.22 -14.58
C ILE A 21 7.14 -2.52 -14.94
N VAL A 22 6.25 -2.96 -14.07
CA VAL A 22 5.49 -4.19 -14.28
C VAL A 22 4.12 -3.84 -14.83
N ASP A 23 3.89 -4.18 -16.09
CA ASP A 23 2.57 -4.14 -16.71
C ASP A 23 1.80 -5.41 -16.35
N ASN A 24 0.79 -5.27 -15.51
CA ASN A 24 -0.01 -6.38 -15.04
C ASN A 24 -1.23 -6.64 -15.95
N ASN A 25 -0.94 -6.97 -17.21
CA ASN A 25 -1.93 -7.31 -18.22
C ASN A 25 -2.89 -6.15 -18.52
N SER A 26 -2.34 -4.95 -18.76
CA SER A 26 -3.11 -3.78 -19.16
C SER A 26 -3.73 -3.99 -20.54
N SER A 27 -4.94 -3.47 -20.72
CA SER A 27 -5.70 -3.56 -22.00
C SER A 27 -5.66 -2.27 -22.83
N ASP A 28 -4.97 -1.26 -22.33
CA ASP A 28 -4.80 0.06 -22.96
C ASP A 28 -3.41 0.22 -23.59
N ASP A 29 -3.01 1.45 -23.89
CA ASP A 29 -1.74 1.81 -24.51
C ASP A 29 -0.56 1.91 -23.51
N THR A 30 -0.69 1.35 -22.28
CA THR A 30 0.33 1.40 -21.22
C THR A 30 1.70 0.98 -21.73
N ARG A 31 1.80 -0.16 -22.45
CA ARG A 31 3.07 -0.65 -23.00
C ARG A 31 3.75 0.37 -23.91
N ALA A 32 3.02 0.92 -24.87
CA ALA A 32 3.58 1.87 -25.82
C ALA A 32 4.08 3.15 -25.13
N LYS A 33 3.35 3.63 -24.14
CA LYS A 33 3.73 4.80 -23.32
C LYS A 33 4.99 4.55 -22.50
N VAL A 34 5.11 3.38 -21.88
CA VAL A 34 6.30 3.01 -21.12
C VAL A 34 7.52 2.86 -22.03
N GLU A 35 7.36 2.19 -23.18
CA GLU A 35 8.44 2.03 -24.16
C GLU A 35 8.93 3.39 -24.70
N ALA A 36 8.03 4.37 -24.87
CA ALA A 36 8.40 5.74 -25.24
C ALA A 36 9.25 6.43 -24.16
N VAL A 37 8.84 6.34 -22.88
CA VAL A 37 9.63 6.89 -21.76
C VAL A 37 11.01 6.24 -21.67
N ILE A 38 11.11 4.94 -21.85
CA ILE A 38 12.41 4.24 -21.88
C ILE A 38 13.29 4.74 -23.03
N ALA A 39 12.70 4.96 -24.19
CA ALA A 39 13.44 5.44 -25.36
C ALA A 39 13.96 6.88 -25.19
N GLU A 40 13.28 7.72 -24.44
CA GLU A 40 13.65 9.10 -24.11
C GLU A 40 14.68 9.21 -22.97
N ASN A 41 14.78 8.20 -22.09
CA ASN A 41 15.62 8.22 -20.89
C ASN A 41 16.66 7.08 -20.90
N LYS A 42 17.45 6.98 -21.96
CA LYS A 42 18.43 5.89 -22.20
C LYS A 42 19.55 5.81 -21.17
N GLU A 43 19.81 6.89 -20.46
CA GLU A 43 20.80 6.97 -19.37
C GLU A 43 20.31 6.34 -18.07
N LEU A 44 19.01 6.10 -17.95
CA LEU A 44 18.40 5.45 -16.79
C LEU A 44 18.26 3.93 -17.00
N ASN A 45 18.44 3.18 -15.95
CA ASN A 45 18.27 1.73 -15.98
C ASN A 45 16.78 1.36 -15.76
N ILE A 46 15.95 1.57 -16.79
CA ILE A 46 14.50 1.33 -16.74
C ILE A 46 14.15 0.10 -17.56
N HIS A 47 13.38 -0.82 -16.99
CA HIS A 47 12.95 -2.06 -17.61
C HIS A 47 11.43 -2.19 -17.62
N TYR A 48 10.85 -2.54 -18.77
CA TYR A 48 9.48 -2.99 -18.89
C TYR A 48 9.40 -4.50 -18.73
N VAL A 49 8.46 -4.98 -17.89
CA VAL A 49 8.19 -6.41 -17.69
C VAL A 49 6.68 -6.63 -17.76
N PHE A 50 6.27 -7.65 -18.52
CA PHE A 50 4.86 -8.04 -18.62
C PHE A 50 4.53 -9.20 -17.68
N GLU A 51 3.52 -9.03 -16.82
CA GLU A 51 2.99 -10.08 -15.95
C GLU A 51 1.56 -10.44 -16.38
N PRO A 52 1.36 -11.61 -17.03
CA PRO A 52 0.05 -11.99 -17.58
C PRO A 52 -1.00 -12.34 -16.51
N LYS A 53 -0.57 -12.71 -15.30
CA LYS A 53 -1.49 -13.04 -14.22
C LYS A 53 -1.92 -11.76 -13.50
N GLN A 54 -3.16 -11.35 -13.73
CA GLN A 54 -3.71 -10.15 -13.12
C GLN A 54 -3.76 -10.25 -11.60
N GLY A 55 -3.28 -9.20 -10.92
CA GLY A 55 -3.29 -9.06 -9.45
C GLY A 55 -2.05 -8.36 -8.92
N LEU A 56 -2.27 -7.45 -7.97
CA LEU A 56 -1.22 -6.61 -7.39
C LEU A 56 -0.07 -7.42 -6.77
N SER A 57 -0.39 -8.54 -6.10
CA SER A 57 0.64 -9.44 -5.57
C SER A 57 1.44 -10.14 -6.67
N HIS A 58 0.80 -10.50 -7.80
CA HIS A 58 1.51 -11.04 -8.96
C HIS A 58 2.46 -10.00 -9.55
N ALA A 59 1.99 -8.77 -9.74
CA ALA A 59 2.81 -7.67 -10.25
C ALA A 59 4.02 -7.40 -9.34
N ARG A 60 3.82 -7.27 -8.02
CA ARG A 60 4.91 -7.05 -7.07
C ARG A 60 5.91 -8.21 -7.04
N ASN A 61 5.44 -9.44 -7.06
CA ASN A 61 6.31 -10.63 -7.10
C ASN A 61 7.10 -10.71 -8.41
N CYS A 62 6.49 -10.33 -9.54
CA CYS A 62 7.18 -10.22 -10.82
C CYS A 62 8.27 -9.13 -10.75
N GLY A 63 8.00 -7.97 -10.17
CA GLY A 63 8.98 -6.91 -9.95
C GLY A 63 10.16 -7.38 -9.07
N ILE A 64 9.89 -8.10 -7.97
CA ILE A 64 10.94 -8.70 -7.12
C ILE A 64 11.83 -9.65 -7.92
N ALA A 65 11.22 -10.54 -8.71
CA ALA A 65 11.95 -11.55 -9.49
C ALA A 65 12.85 -10.95 -10.59
N ASN A 66 12.45 -9.79 -11.14
CA ASN A 66 13.17 -9.14 -12.24
C ASN A 66 14.11 -8.01 -11.77
N SER A 67 14.08 -7.65 -10.48
CA SER A 67 15.00 -6.65 -9.92
C SER A 67 16.31 -7.28 -9.45
N LYS A 68 17.38 -6.47 -9.35
CA LYS A 68 18.74 -6.90 -8.93
C LYS A 68 19.21 -6.17 -7.66
N GLY A 69 18.63 -5.03 -7.32
CA GLY A 69 19.02 -4.21 -6.18
C GLY A 69 18.90 -4.94 -4.83
N ASP A 70 19.74 -4.63 -3.87
CA ASP A 70 19.70 -5.15 -2.50
C ASP A 70 18.53 -4.61 -1.70
N ILE A 71 17.99 -3.47 -2.11
CA ILE A 71 16.82 -2.80 -1.55
C ILE A 71 15.79 -2.70 -2.67
N ILE A 72 14.57 -3.18 -2.42
CA ILE A 72 13.46 -3.11 -3.36
C ILE A 72 12.43 -2.14 -2.80
N ALA A 73 12.23 -1.02 -3.50
CA ALA A 73 11.18 -0.04 -3.19
C ALA A 73 9.97 -0.26 -4.11
N PHE A 74 8.78 -0.07 -3.57
CA PHE A 74 7.51 -0.20 -4.29
C PHE A 74 6.80 1.14 -4.34
N VAL A 75 6.29 1.47 -5.52
CA VAL A 75 5.48 2.65 -5.80
C VAL A 75 4.27 2.20 -6.63
N ASP A 76 3.07 2.60 -6.20
CA ASP A 76 1.85 2.33 -6.96
C ASP A 76 1.67 3.42 -8.06
N ASP A 77 0.95 3.11 -9.14
CA ASP A 77 0.83 3.95 -10.33
C ASP A 77 -0.05 5.20 -10.14
N ASP A 78 -0.76 5.27 -9.02
CA ASP A 78 -1.56 6.42 -8.61
C ASP A 78 -0.88 7.29 -7.52
N GLU A 79 0.43 7.11 -7.33
CA GLU A 79 1.21 7.86 -6.35
C GLU A 79 2.19 8.83 -7.00
N ASP A 80 2.19 10.08 -6.55
CA ASP A 80 3.16 11.10 -6.93
C ASP A 80 4.29 11.13 -5.88
N VAL A 81 5.50 10.73 -6.30
CA VAL A 81 6.64 10.56 -5.40
C VAL A 81 7.50 11.81 -5.31
N VAL A 82 8.10 12.07 -4.15
CA VAL A 82 9.10 13.13 -4.03
C VAL A 82 10.36 12.81 -4.85
N LEU A 83 11.01 13.84 -5.41
CA LEU A 83 12.15 13.68 -6.31
C LEU A 83 13.40 13.09 -5.66
N ASP A 84 13.43 12.92 -4.37
CA ASP A 84 14.53 12.31 -3.62
C ASP A 84 14.15 11.03 -2.87
N LEU A 85 13.06 10.36 -3.29
CA LEU A 85 12.56 9.14 -2.66
C LEU A 85 13.63 8.04 -2.60
N VAL A 86 14.27 7.75 -3.71
CA VAL A 86 15.34 6.73 -3.80
C VAL A 86 16.47 7.07 -2.82
N ARG A 87 16.96 8.31 -2.84
CA ARG A 87 18.00 8.77 -1.92
C ARG A 87 17.60 8.62 -0.46
N ARG A 88 16.36 8.94 -0.08
CA ARG A 88 15.88 8.83 1.31
C ARG A 88 15.88 7.40 1.82
N TYR A 89 15.50 6.44 0.97
CA TYR A 89 15.58 5.04 1.35
C TYR A 89 17.01 4.54 1.45
N VAL A 90 17.88 4.90 0.50
CA VAL A 90 19.31 4.51 0.57
C VAL A 90 19.95 5.08 1.83
N GLU A 91 19.81 6.39 2.10
CA GLU A 91 20.32 7.05 3.31
C GLU A 91 19.85 6.34 4.59
N LEU A 92 18.58 5.92 4.64
CA LEU A 92 18.07 5.18 5.79
C LEU A 92 18.83 3.86 6.00
N PHE A 93 18.89 3.02 4.95
CA PHE A 93 19.48 1.69 5.08
C PHE A 93 20.99 1.73 5.32
N ASP A 94 21.67 2.80 4.91
CA ASP A 94 23.08 3.05 5.22
C ASP A 94 23.26 3.47 6.68
N GLN A 95 22.42 4.37 7.19
CA GLN A 95 22.49 4.89 8.57
C GLN A 95 21.93 3.92 9.60
N HIS A 96 21.03 3.01 9.18
CA HIS A 96 20.34 2.02 9.99
C HIS A 96 20.52 0.61 9.40
N PRO A 97 21.71 0.01 9.49
CA PRO A 97 21.97 -1.32 8.91
C PRO A 97 21.08 -2.42 9.50
N GLU A 98 20.54 -2.22 10.71
CA GLU A 98 19.56 -3.11 11.35
C GLU A 98 18.18 -3.03 10.70
N ALA A 99 17.85 -1.95 9.97
CA ALA A 99 16.55 -1.81 9.29
C ALA A 99 16.40 -2.87 8.21
N MET A 100 15.32 -3.64 8.26
CA MET A 100 15.00 -4.68 7.29
C MET A 100 13.94 -4.23 6.30
N ALA A 101 13.11 -3.27 6.68
CA ALA A 101 12.19 -2.58 5.81
C ALA A 101 12.00 -1.14 6.26
N ALA A 102 11.47 -0.34 5.37
CA ALA A 102 11.11 1.05 5.61
C ALA A 102 9.81 1.42 4.92
N GLY A 103 9.21 2.51 5.35
CA GLY A 103 8.10 3.14 4.64
C GLY A 103 8.01 4.61 4.99
N GLY A 104 7.45 5.37 4.08
CA GLY A 104 7.37 6.82 4.20
C GLY A 104 5.99 7.34 4.55
N ARG A 105 5.90 8.66 4.55
CA ARG A 105 4.63 9.37 4.70
C ARG A 105 3.77 9.15 3.46
N VAL A 106 2.49 8.87 3.66
CA VAL A 106 1.48 8.86 2.60
C VAL A 106 0.52 10.01 2.85
N GLN A 107 0.48 10.95 1.93
CA GLN A 107 -0.41 12.09 1.98
C GLN A 107 -1.48 11.96 0.90
N PRO A 108 -2.76 11.79 1.27
CA PRO A 108 -3.83 11.78 0.28
C PRO A 108 -3.93 13.11 -0.45
N ASP A 109 -4.01 13.04 -1.76
CA ASP A 109 -4.33 14.14 -2.66
C ASP A 109 -5.70 13.88 -3.31
N TYR A 110 -6.72 14.56 -2.81
CA TYR A 110 -8.09 14.42 -3.32
C TYR A 110 -8.29 15.40 -4.46
N LEU A 111 -8.38 14.91 -5.70
CA LEU A 111 -8.42 15.75 -6.92
C LEU A 111 -9.55 16.77 -6.91
N SER A 112 -10.72 16.45 -6.36
CA SER A 112 -11.86 17.37 -6.18
C SER A 112 -12.03 17.85 -4.73
N GLY A 113 -10.98 17.69 -3.91
CA GLY A 113 -11.00 18.05 -2.50
C GLY A 113 -11.58 16.96 -1.59
N LYS A 114 -11.18 17.01 -0.32
CA LYS A 114 -11.57 16.00 0.68
C LYS A 114 -13.07 16.12 1.02
N PRO A 115 -13.88 15.05 0.86
CA PRO A 115 -15.31 15.07 1.19
C PRO A 115 -15.57 15.34 2.67
N LYS A 116 -16.62 16.12 2.97
CA LYS A 116 -17.01 16.46 4.35
C LYS A 116 -17.39 15.24 5.20
N TRP A 117 -17.83 14.15 4.57
CA TRP A 117 -18.17 12.88 5.23
C TRP A 117 -16.95 12.04 5.60
N MET A 118 -15.77 12.33 5.03
CA MET A 118 -14.58 11.52 5.22
C MET A 118 -13.89 11.85 6.54
N SER A 119 -14.16 11.04 7.57
CA SER A 119 -13.38 11.05 8.81
C SER A 119 -12.01 10.38 8.61
N HIS A 120 -11.08 10.60 9.54
CA HIS A 120 -9.75 9.96 9.48
C HIS A 120 -9.83 8.42 9.50
N ILE A 121 -10.86 7.83 10.14
CA ILE A 121 -11.04 6.37 10.19
C ILE A 121 -11.53 5.85 8.84
N VAL A 122 -12.49 6.55 8.23
CA VAL A 122 -13.03 6.18 6.91
C VAL A 122 -11.99 6.39 5.80
N ALA A 123 -11.09 7.36 5.95
CA ALA A 123 -10.00 7.61 5.01
C ALA A 123 -9.00 6.44 4.92
N LYS A 124 -8.78 5.69 6.01
CA LYS A 124 -7.75 4.63 6.04
C LYS A 124 -7.86 3.61 4.90
N PRO A 125 -8.98 2.93 4.67
CA PRO A 125 -9.07 1.97 3.57
C PRO A 125 -9.14 2.62 2.17
N ILE A 126 -9.49 3.90 2.06
CA ILE A 126 -9.68 4.59 0.78
C ILE A 126 -8.36 5.19 0.28
N SER A 127 -7.65 5.90 1.14
CA SER A 127 -6.50 6.73 0.77
C SER A 127 -5.24 6.46 1.60
N ASN A 128 -5.32 5.52 2.53
CA ASN A 128 -4.19 5.05 3.37
C ASN A 128 -3.31 6.17 3.94
N PRO A 129 -3.86 7.24 4.57
CA PRO A 129 -3.05 8.31 5.12
C PRO A 129 -2.10 7.77 6.20
N LEU A 130 -0.80 8.08 6.05
CA LEU A 130 0.22 7.63 6.98
C LEU A 130 1.13 8.78 7.37
N TYR A 131 1.09 9.15 8.66
CA TYR A 131 1.97 10.17 9.24
C TYR A 131 2.23 9.85 10.71
N TYR A 132 3.50 9.67 11.06
CA TYR A 132 3.93 9.35 12.42
C TYR A 132 4.91 10.40 12.99
N GLY A 133 4.87 11.64 12.47
CA GLY A 133 5.76 12.74 12.87
C GLY A 133 6.91 12.94 11.91
N ASP A 134 7.84 13.82 12.27
CA ASP A 134 8.84 14.37 11.35
C ASP A 134 10.26 13.78 11.52
N TYR A 135 10.38 12.73 12.35
CA TYR A 135 11.64 12.07 12.65
C TYR A 135 11.66 10.62 12.18
N ILE A 136 12.83 10.15 11.73
CA ILE A 136 13.09 8.74 11.47
C ILE A 136 12.98 7.96 12.79
N LYS A 137 12.24 6.86 12.78
CA LYS A 137 12.03 6.00 13.95
C LYS A 137 11.47 4.65 13.55
N PRO A 138 11.54 3.62 14.39
CA PRO A 138 10.81 2.39 14.15
C PRO A 138 9.30 2.65 14.00
N PHE A 139 8.65 1.89 13.13
CA PHE A 139 7.19 1.93 13.02
C PHE A 139 6.53 1.61 14.37
N PRO A 140 5.46 2.30 14.74
CA PRO A 140 4.70 1.95 15.95
C PRO A 140 4.25 0.49 15.92
N ARG A 141 4.30 -0.17 17.08
CA ARG A 141 3.93 -1.59 17.18
C ARG A 141 2.53 -1.85 16.61
N GLY A 142 2.42 -2.87 15.77
CA GLY A 142 1.15 -3.24 15.12
C GLY A 142 0.78 -2.38 13.92
N THR A 143 1.70 -1.52 13.45
CA THR A 143 1.55 -0.74 12.22
C THR A 143 2.64 -1.12 11.21
N HIS A 144 2.45 -0.76 9.97
CA HIS A 144 3.37 -1.06 8.88
C HIS A 144 3.26 -0.02 7.76
N PRO A 145 4.21 0.03 6.81
CA PRO A 145 4.12 0.84 5.60
C PRO A 145 2.89 0.55 4.76
N GLY A 146 2.47 1.51 3.95
CA GLY A 146 1.56 1.28 2.82
C GLY A 146 2.26 0.59 1.66
N GLY A 147 1.51 -0.17 0.88
CA GLY A 147 2.05 -0.98 -0.22
C GLY A 147 2.72 -0.19 -1.33
N GLY A 148 2.26 1.03 -1.60
CA GLY A 148 2.83 1.91 -2.62
C GLY A 148 3.97 2.82 -2.12
N ASN A 149 4.28 2.80 -0.82
CA ASN A 149 5.41 3.56 -0.27
C ASN A 149 6.17 2.74 0.78
N MET A 150 6.80 1.68 0.33
CA MET A 150 7.63 0.81 1.16
C MET A 150 8.92 0.43 0.45
N ALA A 151 9.97 0.17 1.23
CA ALA A 151 11.23 -0.38 0.77
C ALA A 151 11.63 -1.54 1.67
N VAL A 152 12.16 -2.63 1.10
CA VAL A 152 12.48 -3.87 1.80
C VAL A 152 13.84 -4.38 1.34
N ARG A 153 14.69 -4.84 2.26
CA ARG A 153 15.91 -5.56 1.87
C ARG A 153 15.54 -6.86 1.15
N ARG A 154 16.13 -7.11 0.00
CA ARG A 154 15.89 -8.31 -0.84
C ARG A 154 15.93 -9.61 -0.04
N MET A 155 16.92 -9.75 0.83
CA MET A 155 17.09 -10.93 1.68
C MET A 155 15.86 -11.30 2.52
N ILE A 156 14.93 -10.37 2.74
CA ILE A 156 13.71 -10.64 3.50
C ILE A 156 12.73 -11.44 2.66
N PHE A 157 12.65 -11.18 1.36
CA PHE A 157 11.85 -12.00 0.44
C PHE A 157 12.40 -13.42 0.33
N ASP A 158 13.71 -13.59 0.34
CA ASP A 158 14.36 -14.91 0.36
C ASP A 158 14.04 -15.68 1.65
N LYS A 159 14.01 -14.98 2.79
CA LYS A 159 13.76 -15.60 4.12
C LYS A 159 12.30 -15.87 4.41
N LEU A 160 11.40 -14.97 4.03
CA LEU A 160 9.99 -15.02 4.40
C LEU A 160 9.06 -15.40 3.25
N GLY A 161 9.57 -15.45 2.01
CA GLY A 161 8.77 -15.55 0.80
C GLY A 161 8.17 -14.22 0.39
N CYS A 162 7.68 -14.15 -0.84
CA CYS A 162 7.09 -12.96 -1.47
C CYS A 162 5.66 -12.67 -0.97
N PHE A 163 4.94 -11.80 -1.67
CA PHE A 163 3.55 -11.47 -1.38
C PHE A 163 2.62 -12.63 -1.71
N ASP A 164 1.60 -12.82 -0.89
CA ASP A 164 0.59 -13.85 -1.09
C ASP A 164 -0.37 -13.48 -2.22
N THR A 165 -0.45 -14.31 -3.25
CA THR A 165 -1.25 -14.06 -4.46
C THR A 165 -2.76 -14.27 -4.27
N GLU A 166 -3.21 -14.81 -3.13
CA GLU A 166 -4.64 -14.80 -2.76
C GLU A 166 -5.09 -13.46 -2.15
N LEU A 167 -4.14 -12.59 -1.84
CA LEU A 167 -4.33 -11.22 -1.35
C LEU A 167 -3.84 -10.22 -2.43
N GLY A 168 -4.30 -8.98 -2.31
CA GLY A 168 -4.02 -7.94 -3.28
C GLY A 168 -5.17 -7.76 -4.27
N ARG A 169 -5.31 -6.53 -4.76
CA ARG A 169 -6.33 -6.16 -5.76
C ARG A 169 -6.11 -6.93 -7.06
N SER A 170 -7.19 -7.40 -7.69
CA SER A 170 -7.12 -8.12 -8.97
C SER A 170 -8.40 -7.92 -9.78
N GLY A 171 -8.28 -7.32 -10.95
CA GLY A 171 -9.44 -6.94 -11.77
C GLY A 171 -10.42 -6.10 -10.95
N ASP A 172 -11.69 -6.53 -10.91
CA ASP A 172 -12.73 -5.82 -10.14
C ASP A 172 -12.67 -6.06 -8.63
N LYS A 173 -11.85 -7.00 -8.14
CA LYS A 173 -11.75 -7.32 -6.71
C LYS A 173 -10.87 -6.30 -5.98
N LEU A 174 -11.41 -5.70 -4.92
CA LEU A 174 -10.71 -4.75 -4.07
C LEU A 174 -10.10 -5.40 -2.81
N ILE A 175 -9.89 -6.73 -2.85
CA ILE A 175 -9.24 -7.48 -1.77
C ILE A 175 -7.81 -6.94 -1.63
N GLY A 176 -7.48 -6.41 -0.47
CA GLY A 176 -6.13 -5.98 -0.14
C GLY A 176 -5.52 -6.83 0.98
N GLY A 177 -4.45 -6.35 1.58
CA GLY A 177 -3.85 -6.94 2.78
C GLY A 177 -2.66 -7.85 2.52
N GLU A 178 -2.12 -7.86 1.31
CA GLU A 178 -0.88 -8.53 0.95
C GLU A 178 0.31 -7.92 1.71
N GLU A 179 0.38 -6.61 1.80
CA GLU A 179 1.37 -5.90 2.61
C GLU A 179 1.16 -6.17 4.12
N CYS A 180 -0.10 -6.19 4.57
CA CYS A 180 -0.41 -6.53 5.97
C CYS A 180 0.10 -7.93 6.33
N ASP A 181 -0.13 -8.94 5.46
CA ASP A 181 0.36 -10.30 5.67
C ASP A 181 1.89 -10.33 5.69
N PHE A 182 2.51 -9.67 4.72
CA PHE A 182 3.98 -9.63 4.62
C PHE A 182 4.61 -9.01 5.87
N PHE A 183 4.16 -7.85 6.29
CA PHE A 183 4.68 -7.18 7.49
C PHE A 183 4.31 -7.90 8.81
N GLU A 184 3.20 -8.63 8.86
CA GLU A 184 2.91 -9.52 9.98
C GLU A 184 3.92 -10.69 10.07
N ARG A 185 4.36 -11.24 8.92
CA ARG A 185 5.43 -12.26 8.89
C ARG A 185 6.75 -11.68 9.38
N MET A 186 7.12 -10.47 8.95
CA MET A 186 8.31 -9.76 9.44
C MET A 186 8.24 -9.51 10.96
N ALA A 187 7.11 -9.03 11.46
CA ALA A 187 6.93 -8.74 12.88
C ALA A 187 7.04 -9.99 13.78
N LYS A 188 6.59 -11.17 13.31
CA LYS A 188 6.74 -12.43 14.05
C LYS A 188 8.19 -12.85 14.24
N VAL A 189 9.08 -12.48 13.34
CA VAL A 189 10.52 -12.75 13.40
C VAL A 189 11.29 -11.63 14.09
N GLY A 190 10.62 -10.50 14.37
CA GLY A 190 11.22 -9.35 15.06
C GLY A 190 12.07 -8.47 14.14
N PHE A 191 11.85 -8.50 12.82
CA PHE A 191 12.58 -7.65 11.88
C PHE A 191 12.18 -6.18 12.03
N PRO A 192 13.15 -5.26 12.22
CA PRO A 192 12.88 -3.84 12.38
C PRO A 192 12.35 -3.20 11.09
N ILE A 193 11.30 -2.40 11.23
CA ILE A 193 10.69 -1.61 10.16
C ILE A 193 10.79 -0.15 10.57
N TYR A 194 11.32 0.73 9.70
CA TYR A 194 11.56 2.13 10.00
C TYR A 194 10.61 3.05 9.24
N TYR A 195 10.13 4.09 9.92
CA TYR A 195 9.38 5.20 9.32
C TYR A 195 10.33 6.30 8.88
N VAL A 196 10.22 6.72 7.62
CA VAL A 196 11.05 7.76 6.99
C VAL A 196 10.15 8.91 6.55
N PRO A 197 9.98 9.97 7.33
CA PRO A 197 8.99 11.03 7.06
C PRO A 197 9.20 11.75 5.74
N ARG A 198 10.44 11.85 5.27
CA ARG A 198 10.80 12.53 4.02
C ARG A 198 10.72 11.64 2.78
N ALA A 199 10.64 10.32 2.91
CA ALA A 199 10.28 9.42 1.83
C ALA A 199 8.76 9.48 1.64
N MET A 200 8.27 10.56 1.03
CA MET A 200 6.85 10.89 0.98
C MET A 200 6.27 10.62 -0.40
N VAL A 201 5.02 10.17 -0.41
CA VAL A 201 4.19 10.07 -1.61
C VAL A 201 2.88 10.82 -1.42
N TYR A 202 2.36 11.36 -2.51
CA TYR A 202 1.01 11.92 -2.61
C TYR A 202 0.14 10.89 -3.34
N HIS A 203 -0.78 10.26 -2.60
CA HIS A 203 -1.70 9.28 -3.17
C HIS A 203 -2.88 10.00 -3.79
N ARG A 204 -2.98 9.98 -5.11
CA ARG A 204 -4.03 10.62 -5.88
C ARG A 204 -5.34 9.85 -5.75
N ILE A 205 -6.37 10.57 -5.32
CA ILE A 205 -7.71 10.01 -5.08
C ILE A 205 -8.68 10.69 -6.03
N GLY A 206 -9.03 9.99 -7.09
CA GLY A 206 -10.06 10.42 -8.03
C GLY A 206 -11.47 10.27 -7.45
N ASP A 207 -12.43 10.94 -8.09
CA ASP A 207 -13.82 10.98 -7.63
C ASP A 207 -14.50 9.61 -7.70
N GLU A 208 -14.05 8.73 -8.59
CA GLU A 208 -14.52 7.35 -8.72
C GLU A 208 -14.31 6.54 -7.43
N LYS A 209 -13.20 6.79 -6.70
CA LYS A 209 -12.90 6.16 -5.39
C LYS A 209 -13.72 6.76 -4.23
N LEU A 210 -14.42 7.87 -4.46
CA LEU A 210 -15.23 8.58 -3.46
C LEU A 210 -16.72 8.31 -3.60
N THR A 211 -17.14 7.54 -4.59
CA THR A 211 -18.53 7.16 -4.82
C THR A 211 -19.06 6.22 -3.72
N GLU A 212 -20.37 6.25 -3.50
CA GLU A 212 -21.01 5.35 -2.52
C GLU A 212 -20.89 3.88 -2.91
N GLU A 213 -20.92 3.59 -4.21
CA GLU A 213 -20.77 2.25 -4.77
C GLU A 213 -19.35 1.71 -4.49
N TYR A 214 -18.33 2.45 -4.88
CA TYR A 214 -16.93 2.06 -4.66
C TYR A 214 -16.62 1.86 -3.18
N THR A 215 -17.01 2.82 -2.33
CA THR A 215 -16.72 2.73 -0.89
C THR A 215 -17.44 1.56 -0.23
N SER A 216 -18.67 1.24 -0.64
CA SER A 216 -19.42 0.10 -0.11
C SER A 216 -18.76 -1.22 -0.48
N ARG A 217 -18.33 -1.38 -1.74
CA ARG A 217 -17.55 -2.53 -2.21
C ARG A 217 -16.23 -2.65 -1.45
N LEU A 218 -15.46 -1.57 -1.39
CA LEU A 218 -14.18 -1.54 -0.69
C LEU A 218 -14.31 -1.98 0.78
N PHE A 219 -15.31 -1.46 1.50
CA PHE A 219 -15.49 -1.81 2.91
C PHE A 219 -15.84 -3.28 3.09
N TYR A 220 -16.63 -3.86 2.19
CA TYR A 220 -16.90 -5.30 2.18
C TYR A 220 -15.64 -6.11 1.92
N GLU A 221 -14.85 -5.76 0.91
CA GLU A 221 -13.64 -6.46 0.52
C GLU A 221 -12.52 -6.35 1.58
N VAL A 222 -12.46 -5.25 2.34
CA VAL A 222 -11.60 -5.16 3.54
C VAL A 222 -11.99 -6.23 4.56
N GLY A 223 -13.27 -6.48 4.74
CA GLY A 223 -13.77 -7.55 5.62
C GLY A 223 -13.39 -8.94 5.11
N VAL A 224 -13.54 -9.19 3.79
CA VAL A 224 -13.12 -10.44 3.14
C VAL A 224 -11.62 -10.68 3.33
N SER A 225 -10.79 -9.67 3.09
CA SER A 225 -9.35 -9.71 3.32
C SER A 225 -9.00 -10.09 4.77
N GLN A 226 -9.69 -9.48 5.75
CA GLN A 226 -9.50 -9.82 7.17
C GLN A 226 -9.90 -11.28 7.45
N ARG A 227 -10.97 -11.79 6.83
CA ARG A 227 -11.41 -13.18 6.95
C ARG A 227 -10.35 -14.14 6.41
N ILE A 228 -9.86 -13.92 5.18
CA ILE A 228 -8.81 -14.75 4.56
C ILE A 228 -7.59 -14.85 5.47
N ARG A 229 -7.07 -13.71 5.95
CA ARG A 229 -5.92 -13.69 6.84
C ARG A 229 -6.20 -14.32 8.21
N ALA A 230 -7.43 -14.19 8.72
CA ALA A 230 -7.82 -14.80 10.00
C ALA A 230 -7.93 -16.34 9.89
N GLN A 231 -8.42 -16.87 8.78
CA GLN A 231 -8.53 -18.33 8.55
C GLN A 231 -7.18 -19.05 8.61
N ARG A 232 -6.08 -18.35 8.28
CA ARG A 232 -4.71 -18.89 8.30
C ARG A 232 -4.06 -18.94 9.70
N LYS A 233 -4.74 -18.41 10.70
CA LYS A 233 -4.22 -18.31 12.09
C LYS A 233 -5.01 -19.22 13.04
N LYS A 234 -4.32 -19.87 13.97
CA LYS A 234 -4.99 -20.64 15.04
C LYS A 234 -5.96 -19.74 15.82
N ASN A 235 -7.22 -20.11 15.86
CA ASN A 235 -8.32 -19.34 16.46
C ASN A 235 -8.47 -17.92 15.87
N GLY A 236 -7.97 -17.69 14.65
CA GLY A 236 -7.92 -16.35 14.05
C GLY A 236 -9.30 -15.77 13.78
N LEU A 237 -10.24 -16.58 13.27
CA LEU A 237 -11.63 -16.14 13.05
C LEU A 237 -12.29 -15.73 14.37
N PHE A 238 -12.16 -16.53 15.42
CA PHE A 238 -12.73 -16.20 16.72
C PHE A 238 -12.19 -14.87 17.25
N LYS A 239 -10.86 -14.69 17.20
CA LYS A 239 -10.21 -13.43 17.60
C LYS A 239 -10.67 -12.24 16.74
N ALA A 240 -10.83 -12.44 15.43
CA ALA A 240 -11.31 -11.42 14.52
C ALA A 240 -12.76 -11.00 14.86
N TYR A 241 -13.64 -11.96 15.16
CA TYR A 241 -15.02 -11.68 15.53
C TYR A 241 -15.13 -10.94 16.87
N VAL A 242 -14.37 -11.36 17.89
CA VAL A 242 -14.32 -10.64 19.18
C VAL A 242 -13.80 -9.21 19.00
N SER A 243 -12.73 -9.06 18.23
CA SER A 243 -12.19 -7.73 17.89
C SER A 243 -13.22 -6.86 17.16
N GLU A 244 -14.01 -7.44 16.25
CA GLU A 244 -15.01 -6.70 15.49
C GLU A 244 -16.17 -6.22 16.39
N ILE A 245 -16.58 -7.00 17.38
CA ILE A 245 -17.56 -6.56 18.39
C ILE A 245 -17.04 -5.35 19.16
N GLY A 246 -15.78 -5.38 19.62
CA GLY A 246 -15.16 -4.22 20.29
C GLY A 246 -15.10 -2.98 19.41
N LYS A 247 -14.80 -3.14 18.11
CA LYS A 247 -14.79 -2.04 17.15
C LYS A 247 -16.19 -1.47 16.91
N TRP A 248 -17.25 -2.27 16.99
CA TRP A 248 -18.62 -1.77 16.93
C TRP A 248 -18.93 -0.86 18.12
N GLY A 249 -18.55 -1.26 19.33
CA GLY A 249 -18.69 -0.41 20.53
C GLY A 249 -18.00 0.94 20.36
N ALA A 250 -16.73 0.93 19.93
CA ALA A 250 -15.97 2.14 19.63
C ALA A 250 -16.62 3.00 18.52
N THR A 251 -17.15 2.35 17.47
CA THR A 251 -17.86 3.04 16.39
C THR A 251 -19.09 3.79 16.88
N LEU A 252 -19.92 3.15 17.71
CA LEU A 252 -21.12 3.78 18.26
C LEU A 252 -20.78 4.99 19.15
N LEU A 253 -19.74 4.87 20.00
CA LEU A 253 -19.25 5.99 20.79
C LEU A 253 -18.75 7.16 19.93
N LEU A 254 -18.01 6.89 18.88
CA LEU A 254 -17.54 7.92 17.95
C LEU A 254 -18.66 8.61 17.19
N CYS A 255 -19.77 7.91 16.89
CA CYS A 255 -20.94 8.50 16.27
C CYS A 255 -21.60 9.60 17.13
N LEU A 256 -21.36 9.61 18.44
CA LEU A 256 -21.84 10.69 19.33
C LEU A 256 -21.04 11.98 19.18
N THR A 257 -19.82 11.91 18.66
CA THR A 257 -18.89 13.06 18.54
C THR A 257 -18.71 13.53 17.09
N TYR A 258 -19.04 12.69 16.12
CA TYR A 258 -18.87 13.02 14.71
C TYR A 258 -20.10 13.71 14.12
N ARG A 259 -19.90 14.47 13.03
CA ARG A 259 -21.02 15.04 12.26
C ARG A 259 -21.89 13.92 11.68
N PRO A 260 -23.20 14.12 11.48
CA PRO A 260 -24.10 13.07 10.97
C PRO A 260 -23.61 12.38 9.68
N SER A 261 -23.06 13.16 8.73
CA SER A 261 -22.49 12.60 7.49
C SER A 261 -21.30 11.70 7.75
N GLN A 262 -20.40 12.04 8.68
CA GLN A 262 -19.24 11.22 9.07
C GLN A 262 -19.68 9.96 9.82
N SER A 263 -20.66 10.08 10.73
CA SER A 263 -21.23 8.93 11.45
C SER A 263 -21.88 7.93 10.50
N ARG A 264 -22.65 8.42 9.50
CA ARG A 264 -23.25 7.56 8.47
C ARG A 264 -22.19 6.71 7.74
N TYR A 265 -21.10 7.33 7.29
CA TYR A 265 -20.03 6.60 6.57
C TYR A 265 -19.21 5.72 7.50
N LEU A 266 -19.04 6.09 8.76
CA LEU A 266 -18.38 5.24 9.76
C LEU A 266 -19.20 3.96 10.04
N LEU A 267 -20.53 4.08 10.13
CA LEU A 267 -21.43 2.92 10.26
C LEU A 267 -21.42 2.06 8.99
N LYS A 268 -21.41 2.67 7.79
CA LYS A 268 -21.26 1.93 6.52
C LYS A 268 -19.94 1.15 6.48
N LEU A 269 -18.82 1.79 6.83
CA LEU A 269 -17.51 1.14 6.93
C LEU A 269 -17.58 -0.08 7.83
N ARG A 270 -18.12 0.10 9.06
CA ARG A 270 -18.19 -0.99 10.03
C ARG A 270 -19.09 -2.13 9.56
N SER A 271 -20.27 -1.81 9.03
CA SER A 271 -21.21 -2.78 8.48
C SER A 271 -20.62 -3.54 7.29
N GLY A 272 -19.98 -2.85 6.35
CA GLY A 272 -19.30 -3.47 5.20
C GLY A 272 -18.23 -4.46 5.64
N ILE A 273 -17.31 -4.02 6.52
CA ILE A 273 -16.25 -4.89 7.07
C ILE A 273 -16.85 -6.12 7.78
N SER A 274 -17.87 -5.92 8.61
CA SER A 274 -18.52 -7.04 9.30
C SER A 274 -19.13 -8.03 8.31
N LYS A 275 -19.87 -7.57 7.29
CA LYS A 275 -20.45 -8.45 6.25
C LYS A 275 -19.37 -9.29 5.55
N GLY A 276 -18.27 -8.67 5.10
CA GLY A 276 -17.18 -9.38 4.45
C GLY A 276 -16.46 -10.36 5.40
N LEU A 277 -16.25 -9.97 6.66
CA LEU A 277 -15.60 -10.81 7.67
C LEU A 277 -16.46 -12.03 8.03
N PHE A 278 -17.78 -11.89 8.16
CA PHE A 278 -18.70 -12.98 8.49
C PHE A 278 -19.11 -13.79 7.27
N GLY A 279 -18.84 -13.33 6.03
CA GLY A 279 -19.18 -14.01 4.79
C GLY A 279 -20.67 -13.96 4.45
N LYS A 280 -21.31 -12.83 4.72
CA LYS A 280 -22.73 -12.57 4.47
C LYS A 280 -22.95 -11.64 3.30
#